data_b1d2f0490d826300335383352a9e1dce
#
_entry.id   b1d2f0490d826300335383352a9e1dce
#
_cell.length_a   1.000
_cell.length_b   1.000
_cell.length_c   1.000
_cell.angle_alpha   90.00
_cell.angle_beta   90.00
_cell.angle_gamma   90.00
#
_symmetry.space_group_name_H-M   'P 1'
#
loop_
_entity.id
_entity.type
_entity.pdbx_description
1 polymer ?
#
loop_
_entity_poly.entity_id
_entity_poly.type
_entity_poly.pdbx_seq_one_letter_code
_entity_poly.pdbx_strand_id
1 'polypeptide(L)'
;MSDRDYNPSLIEATIQKSWKEADVYRATSSSSKEKFYCLSMFPYPSGKLHMGHVRNYTIGDVISRFKRLQGYNVMQPMGWDAFGLPAENAAIENNVSPKKWTNENIESMKVQLDALGLSYDWSRELNTSAPDYFRWEQWFFIQLLEAGLVERKEAEVNWDPVDQTVLANEQVIDGKGWRSGAEIERKKINQYFLKIT
;
A
#
# COMPACT_ATOMS: atom_id res chain seq x y z
N MET A 1 -26.60 36.40 -4.74
CA MET A 1 -26.11 35.05 -5.09
C MET A 1 -27.24 34.11 -4.73
N SER A 2 -27.72 33.27 -5.65
CA SER A 2 -28.85 32.41 -5.37
C SER A 2 -28.44 31.32 -4.39
N ASP A 3 -29.29 30.94 -3.44
CA ASP A 3 -29.12 29.82 -2.49
C ASP A 3 -28.95 28.44 -3.17
N ARG A 4 -28.76 28.42 -4.49
CA ARG A 4 -28.64 27.20 -5.31
C ARG A 4 -27.21 26.92 -5.82
N ASP A 5 -26.28 27.83 -5.56
CA ASP A 5 -24.91 27.63 -6.04
C ASP A 5 -24.16 26.60 -5.14
N TYR A 6 -23.54 25.59 -5.77
CA TYR A 6 -22.75 24.61 -5.08
C TYR A 6 -21.61 25.29 -4.33
N ASN A 7 -21.55 25.09 -3.00
CA ASN A 7 -20.49 25.60 -2.15
C ASN A 7 -19.83 24.42 -1.43
N PRO A 8 -18.67 23.95 -1.93
CA PRO A 8 -17.98 22.79 -1.37
C PRO A 8 -17.68 22.95 0.12
N SER A 9 -17.23 24.12 0.55
CA SER A 9 -16.85 24.38 1.95
C SER A 9 -18.00 24.19 2.95
N LEU A 10 -19.26 24.39 2.51
CA LEU A 10 -20.44 24.20 3.35
C LEU A 10 -21.01 22.78 3.29
N ILE A 11 -20.81 22.10 2.17
CA ILE A 11 -21.53 20.86 1.87
C ILE A 11 -20.66 19.62 2.12
N GLU A 12 -19.40 19.62 1.67
CA GLU A 12 -18.58 18.42 1.61
C GLU A 12 -18.37 17.75 2.98
N ALA A 13 -17.98 18.52 3.99
CA ALA A 13 -17.74 17.97 5.32
C ALA A 13 -19.00 17.33 5.93
N THR A 14 -20.17 17.94 5.72
CA THR A 14 -21.46 17.43 6.21
C THR A 14 -21.84 16.13 5.50
N ILE A 15 -21.67 16.08 4.18
CA ILE A 15 -22.00 14.90 3.38
C ILE A 15 -21.04 13.76 3.69
N GLN A 16 -19.74 14.01 3.76
CA GLN A 16 -18.74 12.98 4.14
C GLN A 16 -19.03 12.40 5.53
N LYS A 17 -19.42 13.25 6.48
CA LYS A 17 -19.84 12.78 7.80
C LYS A 17 -21.05 11.87 7.72
N SER A 18 -22.07 12.25 6.96
CA SER A 18 -23.27 11.42 6.74
C SER A 18 -22.95 10.07 6.10
N TRP A 19 -22.05 10.04 5.12
CA TRP A 19 -21.59 8.78 4.50
C TRP A 19 -20.90 7.85 5.48
N LYS A 20 -20.07 8.40 6.36
CA LYS A 20 -19.38 7.63 7.40
C LYS A 20 -20.35 7.06 8.43
N GLU A 21 -21.29 7.89 8.91
CA GLU A 21 -22.30 7.49 9.89
C GLU A 21 -23.24 6.40 9.36
N ALA A 22 -23.60 6.48 8.08
CA ALA A 22 -24.46 5.51 7.41
C ALA A 22 -23.68 4.29 6.83
N ASP A 23 -22.34 4.26 6.95
CA ASP A 23 -21.46 3.21 6.45
C ASP A 23 -21.74 2.81 4.98
N VAL A 24 -21.99 3.82 4.14
CA VAL A 24 -22.53 3.63 2.79
C VAL A 24 -21.62 2.87 1.82
N TYR A 25 -20.34 2.78 2.13
CA TYR A 25 -19.34 2.16 1.27
C TYR A 25 -18.94 0.74 1.67
N ARG A 26 -19.51 0.24 2.77
CA ARG A 26 -19.22 -1.09 3.28
C ARG A 26 -19.72 -2.19 2.36
N ALA A 27 -18.83 -3.10 2.00
CA ALA A 27 -19.16 -4.32 1.30
C ALA A 27 -19.56 -5.43 2.29
N THR A 28 -20.64 -6.13 2.02
CA THR A 28 -21.13 -7.24 2.87
C THR A 28 -20.93 -8.60 2.20
N SER A 29 -20.43 -9.58 2.95
CA SER A 29 -20.18 -10.93 2.41
C SER A 29 -21.48 -11.68 2.08
N SER A 30 -22.56 -11.37 2.80
CA SER A 30 -23.89 -12.02 2.68
C SER A 30 -24.84 -11.33 1.71
N SER A 31 -24.38 -10.34 0.95
CA SER A 31 -25.21 -9.64 -0.03
C SER A 31 -25.67 -10.58 -1.15
N SER A 32 -26.95 -10.51 -1.54
CA SER A 32 -27.48 -11.15 -2.75
C SER A 32 -27.14 -10.38 -4.04
N LYS A 33 -26.60 -9.16 -3.90
CA LYS A 33 -26.17 -8.35 -5.05
C LYS A 33 -24.95 -8.96 -5.71
N GLU A 34 -24.81 -8.74 -7.01
CA GLU A 34 -23.61 -9.11 -7.76
C GLU A 34 -22.40 -8.40 -7.16
N LYS A 35 -21.29 -9.13 -7.00
CA LYS A 35 -20.07 -8.62 -6.37
C LYS A 35 -19.19 -7.92 -7.39
N PHE A 36 -18.61 -6.80 -7.00
CA PHE A 36 -17.59 -6.10 -7.78
C PHE A 36 -16.41 -5.75 -6.90
N TYR A 37 -15.20 -6.15 -7.29
CA TYR A 37 -13.96 -5.84 -6.61
C TYR A 37 -13.18 -4.78 -7.38
N CYS A 38 -12.92 -3.65 -6.74
CA CYS A 38 -12.13 -2.57 -7.31
C CYS A 38 -10.89 -2.32 -6.44
N LEU A 39 -9.74 -2.67 -6.95
CA LEU A 39 -8.46 -2.47 -6.27
C LEU A 39 -7.66 -1.41 -6.99
N SER A 40 -7.26 -0.36 -6.26
CA SER A 40 -6.18 0.55 -6.65
C SER A 40 -4.91 0.15 -5.91
N MET A 41 -3.76 0.32 -6.53
CA MET A 41 -2.47 -0.01 -5.90
C MET A 41 -2.29 0.76 -4.59
N PHE A 42 -1.96 0.05 -3.52
CA PHE A 42 -1.75 0.66 -2.20
C PHE A 42 -0.51 1.57 -2.18
N PRO A 43 -0.56 2.68 -1.44
CA PRO A 43 0.59 3.56 -1.33
C PRO A 43 1.64 3.00 -0.37
N TYR A 44 2.89 3.38 -0.59
CA TYR A 44 3.94 3.29 0.42
C TYR A 44 3.75 4.41 1.45
N PRO A 45 3.64 4.11 2.76
CA PRO A 45 3.49 5.14 3.78
C PRO A 45 4.85 5.75 4.17
N SER A 46 5.58 6.26 3.18
CA SER A 46 6.91 6.85 3.34
C SER A 46 6.94 8.39 3.30
N GLY A 47 5.77 9.02 3.14
CA GLY A 47 5.64 10.47 3.07
C GLY A 47 4.20 10.91 2.85
N LYS A 48 4.03 12.08 2.21
CA LYS A 48 2.70 12.65 1.91
C LYS A 48 2.15 12.14 0.59
N LEU A 49 0.82 12.17 0.44
CA LEU A 49 0.19 11.96 -0.85
C LEU A 49 0.62 13.04 -1.86
N HIS A 50 0.66 12.67 -3.12
CA HIS A 50 0.92 13.58 -4.24
C HIS A 50 -0.10 13.36 -5.35
N MET A 51 -0.08 14.22 -6.38
CA MET A 51 -1.07 14.18 -7.47
C MET A 51 -1.15 12.83 -8.20
N GLY A 52 -0.07 12.04 -8.23
CA GLY A 52 -0.10 10.67 -8.75
C GLY A 52 -1.03 9.75 -7.98
N HIS A 53 -1.05 9.86 -6.65
CA HIS A 53 -2.01 9.15 -5.79
C HIS A 53 -3.45 9.63 -6.05
N VAL A 54 -3.67 10.94 -6.11
CA VAL A 54 -5.00 11.50 -6.41
C VAL A 54 -5.53 10.95 -7.72
N ARG A 55 -4.74 10.96 -8.79
CA ARG A 55 -5.11 10.40 -10.09
C ARG A 55 -5.48 8.93 -10.01
N ASN A 56 -4.61 8.11 -9.39
CA ASN A 56 -4.81 6.66 -9.28
C ASN A 56 -6.12 6.35 -8.53
N TYR A 57 -6.33 6.99 -7.38
CA TYR A 57 -7.45 6.68 -6.50
C TYR A 57 -8.78 7.26 -7.02
N THR A 58 -8.75 8.41 -7.67
CA THR A 58 -9.96 8.98 -8.29
C THR A 58 -10.49 8.07 -9.40
N ILE A 59 -9.63 7.46 -10.23
CA ILE A 59 -10.07 6.53 -11.27
C ILE A 59 -10.81 5.33 -10.64
N GLY A 60 -10.24 4.71 -9.63
CA GLY A 60 -10.88 3.60 -8.90
C GLY A 60 -12.19 4.03 -8.22
N ASP A 61 -12.22 5.23 -7.64
CA ASP A 61 -13.39 5.76 -6.97
C ASP A 61 -14.57 5.99 -7.94
N VAL A 62 -14.30 6.57 -9.10
CA VAL A 62 -15.32 6.77 -10.14
C VAL A 62 -15.93 5.43 -10.58
N ILE A 63 -15.09 4.42 -10.84
CA ILE A 63 -15.55 3.09 -11.21
C ILE A 63 -16.40 2.47 -10.10
N SER A 64 -15.94 2.56 -8.86
CA SER A 64 -16.63 2.00 -7.70
C SER A 64 -18.00 2.67 -7.47
N ARG A 65 -18.08 3.99 -7.54
CA ARG A 65 -19.34 4.73 -7.44
C ARG A 65 -20.29 4.37 -8.56
N PHE A 66 -19.80 4.30 -9.79
CA PHE A 66 -20.61 3.89 -10.95
C PHE A 66 -21.20 2.48 -10.76
N LYS A 67 -20.40 1.54 -10.30
CA LYS A 67 -20.86 0.17 -10.02
C LYS A 67 -21.87 0.10 -8.87
N ARG A 68 -21.69 0.90 -7.81
CA ARG A 68 -22.68 1.01 -6.74
C ARG A 68 -24.02 1.55 -7.25
N LEU A 69 -23.98 2.57 -8.13
CA LEU A 69 -25.22 3.10 -8.77
C LEU A 69 -25.89 2.05 -9.66
N GLN A 70 -25.15 1.12 -10.24
CA GLN A 70 -25.71 -0.02 -10.97
C GLN A 70 -26.26 -1.14 -10.07
N GLY A 71 -26.14 -1.01 -8.75
CA GLY A 71 -26.68 -1.98 -7.78
C GLY A 71 -25.71 -3.05 -7.32
N TYR A 72 -24.43 -3.02 -7.73
CA TYR A 72 -23.43 -3.98 -7.27
C TYR A 72 -23.08 -3.82 -5.78
N ASN A 73 -22.67 -4.92 -5.16
CA ASN A 73 -22.00 -4.94 -3.87
C ASN A 73 -20.49 -4.72 -4.11
N VAL A 74 -20.06 -3.47 -4.00
CA VAL A 74 -18.69 -3.08 -4.37
C VAL A 74 -17.75 -3.13 -3.17
N MET A 75 -16.70 -3.93 -3.26
CA MET A 75 -15.58 -3.90 -2.34
C MET A 75 -14.43 -3.07 -2.94
N GLN A 76 -14.15 -1.94 -2.33
CA GLN A 76 -13.02 -1.07 -2.65
C GLN A 76 -12.18 -0.88 -1.38
N PRO A 77 -11.21 -1.74 -1.11
CA PRO A 77 -10.38 -1.64 0.08
C PRO A 77 -9.31 -0.57 -0.08
N MET A 78 -8.77 -0.11 1.06
CA MET A 78 -7.53 0.64 1.15
C MET A 78 -6.54 -0.15 2.00
N GLY A 79 -5.27 -0.03 1.69
CA GLY A 79 -4.19 -0.64 2.45
C GLY A 79 -2.90 0.16 2.35
N TRP A 80 -1.90 -0.30 3.10
CA TRP A 80 -0.60 0.33 3.20
C TRP A 80 0.47 -0.72 2.89
N ASP A 81 1.20 -0.50 1.80
CA ASP A 81 2.38 -1.31 1.47
C ASP A 81 3.55 -0.80 2.31
N ALA A 82 3.63 -1.34 3.53
CA ALA A 82 4.36 -0.73 4.63
C ALA A 82 5.71 -1.35 4.94
N PHE A 83 6.08 -2.44 4.28
CA PHE A 83 7.42 -3.01 4.34
C PHE A 83 8.35 -2.41 3.30
N GLY A 84 9.65 -2.44 3.58
CA GLY A 84 10.70 -2.21 2.61
C GLY A 84 11.52 -0.94 2.84
N LEU A 85 12.57 -0.83 2.06
CA LEU A 85 13.60 0.21 2.15
C LEU A 85 13.09 1.66 2.14
N PRO A 86 12.04 2.04 1.39
CA PRO A 86 11.58 3.44 1.41
C PRO A 86 11.17 3.92 2.80
N ALA A 87 10.45 3.11 3.56
CA ALA A 87 10.06 3.44 4.93
C ALA A 87 11.25 3.38 5.90
N GLU A 88 12.10 2.37 5.76
CA GLU A 88 13.29 2.19 6.61
C GLU A 88 14.29 3.34 6.44
N ASN A 89 14.57 3.75 5.21
CA ASN A 89 15.51 4.85 4.96
C ASN A 89 14.97 6.20 5.40
N ALA A 90 13.69 6.48 5.14
CA ALA A 90 13.06 7.68 5.64
C ALA A 90 13.10 7.75 7.18
N ALA A 91 12.94 6.60 7.85
CA ALA A 91 13.07 6.51 9.30
C ALA A 91 14.50 6.78 9.79
N ILE A 92 15.51 6.24 9.08
CA ILE A 92 16.93 6.51 9.37
C ILE A 92 17.25 7.98 9.21
N GLU A 93 16.88 8.59 8.08
CA GLU A 93 17.09 10.01 7.79
C GLU A 93 16.46 10.94 8.85
N ASN A 94 15.30 10.55 9.38
CA ASN A 94 14.58 11.31 10.40
C ASN A 94 14.93 10.89 11.84
N ASN A 95 15.84 9.93 12.02
CA ASN A 95 16.26 9.41 13.33
C ASN A 95 15.08 8.93 14.21
N VAL A 96 14.16 8.20 13.61
CA VAL A 96 12.99 7.59 14.26
C VAL A 96 12.92 6.10 13.94
N SER A 97 12.16 5.32 14.74
CA SER A 97 11.95 3.91 14.38
C SER A 97 11.08 3.78 13.13
N PRO A 98 11.33 2.79 12.23
CA PRO A 98 10.51 2.54 11.05
C PRO A 98 9.03 2.38 11.39
N LYS A 99 8.71 1.64 12.44
CA LYS A 99 7.32 1.45 12.89
C LYS A 99 6.63 2.77 13.23
N LYS A 100 7.31 3.65 13.97
CA LYS A 100 6.76 4.95 14.35
C LYS A 100 6.53 5.81 13.11
N TRP A 101 7.55 5.95 12.28
CA TRP A 101 7.49 6.70 11.03
C TRP A 101 6.35 6.24 10.12
N THR A 102 6.26 4.94 9.89
CA THR A 102 5.22 4.32 9.06
C THR A 102 3.81 4.62 9.59
N ASN A 103 3.58 4.44 10.90
CA ASN A 103 2.27 4.68 11.48
C ASN A 103 1.87 6.16 11.41
N GLU A 104 2.78 7.09 11.69
CA GLU A 104 2.52 8.53 11.58
C GLU A 104 2.17 8.95 10.15
N ASN A 105 2.84 8.37 9.16
CA ASN A 105 2.53 8.61 7.75
C ASN A 105 1.17 8.01 7.35
N ILE A 106 0.83 6.80 7.80
CA ILE A 106 -0.49 6.18 7.57
C ILE A 106 -1.59 7.11 8.07
N GLU A 107 -1.50 7.56 9.32
CA GLU A 107 -2.51 8.46 9.89
C GLU A 107 -2.62 9.78 9.10
N SER A 108 -1.50 10.37 8.72
CA SER A 108 -1.47 11.58 7.90
C SER A 108 -2.10 11.37 6.52
N MET A 109 -1.79 10.25 5.86
CA MET A 109 -2.34 9.92 4.54
C MET A 109 -3.84 9.59 4.62
N LYS A 110 -4.32 8.96 5.69
CA LYS A 110 -5.76 8.72 5.93
C LYS A 110 -6.53 10.02 5.97
N VAL A 111 -6.04 11.01 6.71
CA VAL A 111 -6.68 12.33 6.77
C VAL A 111 -6.76 12.98 5.39
N GLN A 112 -5.72 12.84 4.56
CA GLN A 112 -5.70 13.37 3.20
C GLN A 112 -6.68 12.63 2.27
N LEU A 113 -6.74 11.28 2.36
CA LEU A 113 -7.70 10.46 1.60
C LEU A 113 -9.15 10.75 2.01
N ASP A 114 -9.38 10.94 3.29
CA ASP A 114 -10.69 11.32 3.82
C ASP A 114 -11.14 12.69 3.28
N ALA A 115 -10.23 13.66 3.24
CA ALA A 115 -10.52 14.98 2.69
C ALA A 115 -10.88 14.96 1.19
N LEU A 116 -10.36 13.98 0.44
CA LEU A 116 -10.75 13.75 -0.96
C LEU A 116 -12.15 13.13 -1.10
N GLY A 117 -12.75 12.66 -0.01
CA GLY A 117 -14.09 12.06 -0.01
C GLY A 117 -14.21 10.75 -0.80
N LEU A 118 -13.14 9.98 -0.90
CA LEU A 118 -13.11 8.73 -1.66
C LEU A 118 -13.96 7.64 -1.01
N SER A 119 -14.53 6.76 -1.82
CA SER A 119 -15.54 5.76 -1.40
C SER A 119 -14.93 4.43 -0.94
N TYR A 120 -13.89 4.49 -0.12
CA TYR A 120 -13.26 3.28 0.42
C TYR A 120 -14.10 2.60 1.50
N ASP A 121 -14.06 1.28 1.49
CA ASP A 121 -14.52 0.46 2.61
C ASP A 121 -13.41 0.34 3.66
N TRP A 122 -13.39 1.28 4.59
CA TRP A 122 -12.38 1.32 5.66
C TRP A 122 -12.46 0.13 6.63
N SER A 123 -13.56 -0.63 6.62
CA SER A 123 -13.63 -1.89 7.38
C SER A 123 -12.71 -2.98 6.80
N ARG A 124 -12.23 -2.77 5.59
CA ARG A 124 -11.28 -3.63 4.87
C ARG A 124 -9.88 -3.03 4.77
N GLU A 125 -9.59 -2.04 5.61
CA GLU A 125 -8.24 -1.49 5.71
C GLU A 125 -7.24 -2.57 6.15
N LEU A 126 -6.06 -2.56 5.53
CA LEU A 126 -4.98 -3.47 5.91
C LEU A 126 -3.63 -2.76 5.92
N ASN A 127 -2.70 -3.29 6.72
CA ASN A 127 -1.32 -2.84 6.77
C ASN A 127 -0.41 -4.07 6.63
N THR A 128 0.39 -4.12 5.57
CA THR A 128 1.23 -5.28 5.26
C THR A 128 2.31 -5.54 6.31
N SER A 129 2.70 -4.52 7.08
CA SER A 129 3.66 -4.66 8.20
C SER A 129 3.01 -4.99 9.54
N ALA A 130 1.70 -5.15 9.59
CA ALA A 130 1.01 -5.54 10.82
C ALA A 130 1.04 -7.07 11.03
N PRO A 131 1.22 -7.55 12.28
CA PRO A 131 1.30 -8.99 12.56
C PRO A 131 0.09 -9.81 12.15
N ASP A 132 -1.10 -9.23 12.18
CA ASP A 132 -2.34 -9.87 11.75
C ASP A 132 -2.41 -10.06 10.23
N TYR A 133 -1.65 -9.29 9.46
CA TYR A 133 -1.47 -9.47 8.03
C TYR A 133 -0.29 -10.40 7.72
N PHE A 134 0.94 -10.07 8.11
CA PHE A 134 2.12 -10.79 7.66
C PHE A 134 2.22 -12.23 8.20
N ARG A 135 1.51 -12.60 9.27
CA ARG A 135 1.41 -14.00 9.71
C ARG A 135 0.89 -14.93 8.61
N TRP A 136 0.02 -14.41 7.73
CA TRP A 136 -0.52 -15.18 6.61
C TRP A 136 0.49 -15.32 5.48
N GLU A 137 1.32 -14.31 5.25
CA GLU A 137 2.46 -14.40 4.32
C GLU A 137 3.48 -15.43 4.81
N GLN A 138 3.80 -15.40 6.11
CA GLN A 138 4.69 -16.40 6.73
C GLN A 138 4.10 -17.82 6.62
N TRP A 139 2.83 -18.00 6.90
CA TRP A 139 2.17 -19.27 6.73
C TRP A 139 2.23 -19.75 5.28
N PHE A 140 1.92 -18.89 4.33
CA PHE A 140 1.97 -19.21 2.90
C PHE A 140 3.39 -19.56 2.46
N PHE A 141 4.40 -18.81 2.91
CA PHE A 141 5.80 -19.12 2.65
C PHE A 141 6.19 -20.53 3.14
N ILE A 142 5.74 -20.92 4.35
CA ILE A 142 5.97 -22.26 4.89
C ILE A 142 5.36 -23.34 3.99
N GLN A 143 4.11 -23.13 3.51
CA GLN A 143 3.48 -24.06 2.58
C GLN A 143 4.26 -24.21 1.27
N LEU A 144 4.79 -23.12 0.73
CA LEU A 144 5.65 -23.15 -0.47
C LEU A 144 6.96 -23.87 -0.22
N LEU A 145 7.55 -23.71 0.95
CA LEU A 145 8.78 -24.39 1.36
C LEU A 145 8.56 -25.92 1.50
N GLU A 146 7.47 -26.32 2.17
CA GLU A 146 7.07 -27.72 2.33
C GLU A 146 6.73 -28.40 1.00
N ALA A 147 6.14 -27.64 0.06
CA ALA A 147 5.88 -28.10 -1.31
C ALA A 147 7.13 -28.16 -2.20
N GLY A 148 8.31 -27.76 -1.71
CA GLY A 148 9.56 -27.74 -2.47
C GLY A 148 9.64 -26.65 -3.53
N LEU A 149 8.72 -25.66 -3.48
CA LEU A 149 8.71 -24.50 -4.39
C LEU A 149 9.65 -23.39 -3.93
N VAL A 150 10.15 -23.48 -2.70
CA VAL A 150 11.17 -22.60 -2.13
C VAL A 150 12.37 -23.41 -1.74
N GLU A 151 13.55 -22.93 -2.07
CA GLU A 151 14.81 -23.53 -1.62
C GLU A 151 15.71 -22.47 -0.98
N ARG A 152 16.49 -22.87 0.02
CA ARG A 152 17.52 -22.03 0.62
C ARG A 152 18.88 -22.45 0.11
N LYS A 153 19.58 -21.55 -0.54
CA LYS A 153 20.93 -21.79 -1.06
C LYS A 153 21.81 -20.55 -0.98
N GLU A 154 23.12 -20.78 -1.02
CA GLU A 154 24.09 -19.71 -1.18
C GLU A 154 24.09 -19.21 -2.62
N ALA A 155 24.01 -17.88 -2.80
CA ALA A 155 24.10 -17.25 -4.10
C ALA A 155 24.88 -15.93 -4.03
N GLU A 156 25.50 -15.61 -5.15
CA GLU A 156 26.16 -14.31 -5.31
C GLU A 156 25.14 -13.21 -5.55
N VAL A 157 25.29 -12.12 -4.81
CA VAL A 157 24.39 -10.97 -4.85
C VAL A 157 25.17 -9.67 -5.01
N ASN A 158 24.48 -8.64 -5.49
CA ASN A 158 24.99 -7.28 -5.47
C ASN A 158 24.77 -6.69 -4.08
N TRP A 159 25.82 -6.49 -3.33
CA TRP A 159 25.77 -5.92 -1.99
C TRP A 159 26.15 -4.44 -2.04
N ASP A 160 25.28 -3.60 -1.52
CA ASP A 160 25.58 -2.18 -1.28
C ASP A 160 26.13 -2.02 0.14
N PRO A 161 27.41 -1.62 0.30
CA PRO A 161 28.02 -1.53 1.63
C PRO A 161 27.56 -0.31 2.42
N VAL A 162 27.00 0.72 1.78
CA VAL A 162 26.48 1.94 2.43
C VAL A 162 25.07 1.72 2.91
N ASP A 163 24.18 1.25 2.02
CA ASP A 163 22.79 0.95 2.36
C ASP A 163 22.65 -0.39 3.11
N GLN A 164 23.74 -1.19 3.21
CA GLN A 164 23.79 -2.50 3.86
C GLN A 164 22.69 -3.44 3.40
N THR A 165 22.46 -3.49 2.09
CA THR A 165 21.37 -4.27 1.49
C THR A 165 21.79 -4.95 0.20
N VAL A 166 20.98 -5.94 -0.20
CA VAL A 166 21.09 -6.59 -1.51
C VAL A 166 20.32 -5.79 -2.54
N LEU A 167 20.95 -5.55 -3.69
CA LEU A 167 20.33 -4.86 -4.82
C LEU A 167 20.03 -5.82 -5.96
N ALA A 168 18.86 -5.65 -6.57
CA ALA A 168 18.54 -6.27 -7.85
C ALA A 168 19.45 -5.72 -8.96
N ASN A 169 19.58 -6.45 -10.07
CA ASN A 169 20.45 -6.01 -11.17
C ASN A 169 20.05 -4.65 -11.73
N GLU A 170 18.75 -4.36 -11.78
CA GLU A 170 18.16 -3.10 -12.26
C GLU A 170 18.48 -1.90 -11.34
N GLN A 171 18.88 -2.19 -10.10
CA GLN A 171 19.26 -1.20 -9.09
C GLN A 171 20.78 -0.92 -9.08
N VAL A 172 21.52 -1.54 -9.98
CA VAL A 172 22.96 -1.31 -10.16
C VAL A 172 23.18 -0.55 -11.46
N ILE A 173 23.66 0.69 -11.36
CA ILE A 173 23.92 1.57 -12.50
C ILE A 173 25.42 1.84 -12.54
N ASP A 174 26.06 1.48 -13.64
CA ASP A 174 27.51 1.65 -13.84
C ASP A 174 28.37 1.07 -12.68
N GLY A 175 27.95 -0.10 -12.15
CA GLY A 175 28.63 -0.76 -11.04
C GLY A 175 28.39 -0.14 -9.67
N LYS A 176 27.45 0.78 -9.56
CA LYS A 176 27.13 1.50 -8.32
C LYS A 176 25.67 1.31 -7.93
N GLY A 177 25.40 1.37 -6.64
CA GLY A 177 24.05 1.38 -6.10
C GLY A 177 23.28 2.62 -6.60
N TRP A 178 22.12 2.41 -7.17
CA TRP A 178 21.29 3.44 -7.80
C TRP A 178 20.93 4.62 -6.87
N ARG A 179 20.96 4.37 -5.57
CA ARG A 179 20.62 5.36 -4.54
C ARG A 179 21.82 5.86 -3.76
N SER A 180 22.62 4.95 -3.22
CA SER A 180 23.81 5.30 -2.44
C SER A 180 24.94 5.92 -3.28
N GLY A 181 25.02 5.54 -4.58
CA GLY A 181 26.14 5.83 -5.44
C GLY A 181 27.43 5.09 -5.08
N ALA A 182 27.40 4.20 -4.08
CA ALA A 182 28.53 3.39 -3.66
C ALA A 182 28.84 2.28 -4.66
N GLU A 183 30.12 1.92 -4.80
CA GLU A 183 30.53 0.75 -5.58
C GLU A 183 29.98 -0.52 -4.95
N ILE A 184 29.41 -1.39 -5.80
CA ILE A 184 28.76 -2.63 -5.38
C ILE A 184 29.81 -3.71 -5.14
N GLU A 185 29.66 -4.44 -4.06
CA GLU A 185 30.44 -5.63 -3.76
C GLU A 185 29.71 -6.89 -4.22
N ARG A 186 30.43 -7.85 -4.80
CA ARG A 186 29.91 -9.20 -5.02
C ARG A 186 30.08 -10.01 -3.75
N LYS A 187 28.96 -10.46 -3.18
CA LYS A 187 28.94 -11.14 -1.90
C LYS A 187 28.11 -12.43 -1.99
N LYS A 188 28.62 -13.51 -1.44
CA LYS A 188 27.85 -14.75 -1.31
C LYS A 188 27.11 -14.75 0.01
N ILE A 189 25.80 -14.92 -0.05
CA ILE A 189 24.93 -15.02 1.11
C ILE A 189 23.88 -16.11 0.91
N ASN A 190 23.41 -16.65 2.03
CA ASN A 190 22.27 -17.58 2.01
C ASN A 190 20.98 -16.82 1.80
N GLN A 191 20.25 -17.20 0.76
CA GLN A 191 18.93 -16.63 0.42
C GLN A 191 17.91 -17.70 0.13
N TYR A 192 16.64 -17.33 0.18
CA TYR A 192 15.54 -18.15 -0.30
C TYR A 192 15.22 -17.80 -1.75
N PHE A 193 15.01 -18.85 -2.55
CA PHE A 193 14.68 -18.77 -3.96
C PHE A 193 13.32 -19.41 -4.20
N LEU A 194 12.42 -18.67 -4.84
CA LEU A 194 11.14 -19.17 -5.33
C LEU A 194 11.31 -19.73 -6.73
N LYS A 195 10.86 -20.98 -6.94
CA LYS A 195 10.88 -21.65 -8.24
C LYS A 195 9.61 -21.28 -9.01
N ILE A 196 9.62 -20.10 -9.63
CA ILE A 196 8.47 -19.56 -10.37
C ILE A 196 8.51 -19.84 -11.87
N THR A 197 9.62 -20.38 -12.36
CA THR A 197 9.83 -20.79 -13.78
C THR A 197 10.51 -22.13 -13.84
#